data_58b3c81355dfbfa983f37da89760bfad
#
_entry.id   58b3c81355dfbfa983f37da89760bfad
#
_cell.length_a   1.000
_cell.length_b   1.000
_cell.length_c   1.000
_cell.angle_alpha   90.00
_cell.angle_beta   90.00
_cell.angle_gamma   90.00
#
_symmetry.space_group_name_H-M   'P 1'
#
loop_
_entity.id
_entity.type
_entity.pdbx_description
1 polymer ?
#
loop_
_entity_poly.entity_id
_entity_poly.type
_entity_poly.pdbx_seq_one_letter_code
_entity_poly.pdbx_strand_id
1 'polypeptide(L)'
;MRVLLFTGKGGVGKTTTAAATALRCADAGLRTIVLSTDPAHSLSDAYAVELGDHVVPIAPSLWGQQLDAQARMEDTWEEIQAWLLEVFRWAGVAAIEAEELSVVPGLDEIFALSDIKGYADSGEWDVVVVDCAPTAETLRLLSLPDIMRWYMDRVFPMSRKVNKVVSPLLGRVAGLPVPGDEVFGSASRFYDRLDGVRELLTDSSRTSVRLVVNPERLVVAEARRTYTYLSLFGYRVDAVVANRLLPEAVTDPWFQEWKARHAEHLTSIEDGFAPLPILRAELAADELVGVGPLRSFAEHLYGDRDPAAVLHPGEPLQVVEKGTGYELTLELPFADKDELELGRRDDELLIRVGAHRRALLLPDSLRRREVRAASLRDGTLRVTFAGRSDRSDDDVLDRAADARARRRAR
;
A
#
# COMPACT_ATOMS: atom_id res chain seq x y z
N MET A 1 2.04 -13.09 14.04
CA MET A 1 1.19 -13.16 12.83
C MET A 1 1.88 -12.41 11.69
N ARG A 2 1.83 -12.95 10.47
CA ARG A 2 2.44 -12.38 9.26
C ARG A 2 1.38 -12.02 8.23
N VAL A 3 1.58 -10.92 7.51
CA VAL A 3 0.76 -10.52 6.34
C VAL A 3 1.67 -10.54 5.11
N LEU A 4 1.28 -11.27 4.09
CA LEU A 4 2.00 -11.41 2.82
C LEU A 4 1.12 -10.91 1.68
N LEU A 5 1.50 -9.79 1.07
CA LEU A 5 0.78 -9.18 -0.05
C LEU A 5 1.45 -9.59 -1.37
N PHE A 6 0.68 -10.10 -2.32
CA PHE A 6 1.17 -10.42 -3.66
C PHE A 6 0.65 -9.42 -4.67
N THR A 7 1.54 -8.74 -5.37
CA THR A 7 1.18 -7.75 -6.40
C THR A 7 2.03 -7.89 -7.64
N GLY A 8 1.60 -7.29 -8.72
CA GLY A 8 2.25 -7.31 -10.03
C GLY A 8 1.24 -7.07 -11.13
N LYS A 9 1.70 -6.99 -12.36
CA LYS A 9 0.88 -6.77 -13.55
C LYS A 9 -0.22 -7.82 -13.70
N GLY A 10 -1.32 -7.49 -14.39
CA GLY A 10 -2.34 -8.47 -14.76
C GLY A 10 -1.75 -9.66 -15.53
N GLY A 11 -2.17 -10.88 -15.19
CA GLY A 11 -1.78 -12.09 -15.90
C GLY A 11 -0.40 -12.68 -15.56
N VAL A 12 0.36 -12.12 -14.63
CA VAL A 12 1.69 -12.65 -14.26
C VAL A 12 1.66 -13.88 -13.34
N GLY A 13 0.48 -14.27 -12.83
CA GLY A 13 0.30 -15.40 -11.93
C GLY A 13 0.36 -15.04 -10.43
N LYS A 14 -0.11 -13.83 -10.06
CA LYS A 14 -0.25 -13.40 -8.66
C LYS A 14 -1.07 -14.39 -7.84
N THR A 15 -2.29 -14.66 -8.29
CA THR A 15 -3.24 -15.56 -7.62
C THR A 15 -2.66 -16.95 -7.40
N THR A 16 -2.07 -17.54 -8.44
CA THR A 16 -1.41 -18.86 -8.34
C THR A 16 -0.28 -18.82 -7.30
N THR A 17 0.54 -17.77 -7.31
CA THR A 17 1.66 -17.63 -6.37
C THR A 17 1.18 -17.41 -4.95
N ALA A 18 0.15 -16.56 -4.74
CA ALA A 18 -0.46 -16.32 -3.45
C ALA A 18 -1.12 -17.60 -2.88
N ALA A 19 -1.92 -18.27 -3.70
CA ALA A 19 -2.56 -19.54 -3.34
C ALA A 19 -1.54 -20.62 -2.96
N ALA A 20 -0.51 -20.81 -3.75
CA ALA A 20 0.55 -21.77 -3.47
C ALA A 20 1.34 -21.41 -2.19
N THR A 21 1.59 -20.12 -1.96
CA THR A 21 2.24 -19.65 -0.72
C THR A 21 1.40 -19.92 0.51
N ALA A 22 0.10 -19.61 0.45
CA ALA A 22 -0.82 -19.88 1.55
C ALA A 22 -0.88 -21.37 1.89
N LEU A 23 -0.96 -22.22 0.86
CA LEU A 23 -0.93 -23.67 1.02
C LEU A 23 0.38 -24.13 1.68
N ARG A 24 1.52 -23.60 1.27
CA ARG A 24 2.84 -23.94 1.85
C ARG A 24 2.94 -23.53 3.31
N CYS A 25 2.37 -22.38 3.69
CA CYS A 25 2.28 -21.94 5.10
C CYS A 25 1.41 -22.91 5.91
N ALA A 26 0.27 -23.31 5.37
CA ALA A 26 -0.63 -24.26 6.02
C ALA A 26 0.00 -25.66 6.16
N ASP A 27 0.71 -26.15 5.15
CA ASP A 27 1.45 -27.41 5.20
C ASP A 27 2.59 -27.39 6.25
N ALA A 28 3.11 -26.19 6.59
CA ALA A 28 4.04 -25.99 7.70
C ALA A 28 3.34 -25.93 9.08
N GLY A 29 2.02 -26.14 9.14
CA GLY A 29 1.23 -26.14 10.37
C GLY A 29 0.76 -24.78 10.85
N LEU A 30 0.93 -23.72 10.05
CA LEU A 30 0.48 -22.37 10.38
C LEU A 30 -1.00 -22.20 10.00
N ARG A 31 -1.82 -21.65 10.92
CA ARG A 31 -3.22 -21.30 10.62
C ARG A 31 -3.22 -20.15 9.61
N THR A 32 -3.54 -20.47 8.37
CA THR A 32 -3.39 -19.55 7.24
C THR A 32 -4.74 -19.22 6.62
N ILE A 33 -4.99 -17.94 6.40
CA ILE A 33 -6.10 -17.46 5.59
C ILE A 33 -5.55 -16.77 4.33
N VAL A 34 -6.15 -17.09 3.18
CA VAL A 34 -5.86 -16.42 1.92
C VAL A 34 -7.08 -15.59 1.49
N LEU A 35 -6.83 -14.32 1.19
CA LEU A 35 -7.84 -13.35 0.80
C LEU A 35 -7.57 -12.89 -0.63
N SER A 36 -8.60 -12.77 -1.46
CA SER A 36 -8.47 -12.12 -2.76
C SER A 36 -9.25 -10.80 -2.76
N THR A 37 -8.58 -9.75 -3.25
CA THR A 37 -9.19 -8.44 -3.52
C THR A 37 -9.45 -8.25 -5.02
N ASP A 38 -9.14 -9.27 -5.84
CA ASP A 38 -9.38 -9.24 -7.29
C ASP A 38 -10.83 -9.64 -7.59
N PRO A 39 -11.64 -8.78 -8.20
CA PRO A 39 -13.04 -9.07 -8.52
C PRO A 39 -13.21 -10.21 -9.55
N ALA A 40 -12.14 -10.67 -10.19
CA ALA A 40 -12.20 -11.73 -11.20
C ALA A 40 -12.42 -13.15 -10.64
N HIS A 41 -12.59 -13.32 -9.32
CA HIS A 41 -12.80 -14.62 -8.63
C HIS A 41 -11.71 -15.69 -8.92
N SER A 42 -10.53 -15.25 -9.35
CA SER A 42 -9.41 -16.12 -9.76
C SER A 42 -8.93 -17.05 -8.65
N LEU A 43 -9.16 -16.71 -7.38
CA LEU A 43 -8.76 -17.54 -6.24
C LEU A 43 -9.63 -18.78 -6.10
N SER A 44 -10.94 -18.68 -6.35
CA SER A 44 -11.86 -19.82 -6.42
C SER A 44 -11.43 -20.81 -7.48
N ASP A 45 -11.08 -20.30 -8.67
CA ASP A 45 -10.62 -21.12 -9.78
C ASP A 45 -9.29 -21.82 -9.45
N ALA A 46 -8.34 -21.08 -8.84
CA ALA A 46 -7.03 -21.63 -8.48
C ALA A 46 -7.13 -22.82 -7.52
N TYR A 47 -8.05 -22.80 -6.57
CA TYR A 47 -8.25 -23.92 -5.64
C TYR A 47 -9.29 -24.94 -6.09
N ALA A 48 -10.06 -24.65 -7.14
CA ALA A 48 -11.26 -25.42 -7.54
C ALA A 48 -12.27 -25.58 -6.37
N VAL A 49 -12.43 -24.49 -5.58
CA VAL A 49 -13.34 -24.40 -4.44
C VAL A 49 -14.12 -23.12 -4.56
N GLU A 50 -15.44 -23.18 -4.39
CA GLU A 50 -16.26 -21.98 -4.38
C GLU A 50 -15.95 -21.14 -3.14
N LEU A 51 -15.42 -19.94 -3.37
CA LEU A 51 -15.12 -18.93 -2.35
C LEU A 51 -16.06 -17.75 -2.54
N GLY A 52 -16.55 -17.23 -1.43
CA GLY A 52 -17.40 -16.06 -1.39
C GLY A 52 -16.96 -15.12 -0.25
N ASP A 53 -17.89 -14.28 0.19
CA ASP A 53 -17.65 -13.28 1.24
C ASP A 53 -17.52 -13.87 2.66
N HIS A 54 -17.62 -15.19 2.80
CA HIS A 54 -17.41 -15.88 4.06
C HIS A 54 -16.14 -16.73 4.01
N VAL A 55 -15.52 -16.91 5.18
CA VAL A 55 -14.35 -17.78 5.34
C VAL A 55 -14.73 -19.24 5.09
N VAL A 56 -14.09 -19.86 4.12
CA VAL A 56 -14.34 -21.26 3.71
C VAL A 56 -13.07 -22.09 3.92
N PRO A 57 -13.14 -23.28 4.52
CA PRO A 57 -12.00 -24.18 4.62
C PRO A 57 -11.63 -24.75 3.23
N ILE A 58 -10.34 -24.68 2.87
CA ILE A 58 -9.80 -25.20 1.60
C ILE A 58 -9.03 -26.50 1.81
N ALA A 59 -8.17 -26.51 2.83
CA ALA A 59 -7.33 -27.64 3.20
C ALA A 59 -7.05 -27.61 4.71
N PRO A 60 -6.41 -28.64 5.30
CA PRO A 60 -5.98 -28.55 6.70
C PRO A 60 -5.15 -27.30 6.97
N SER A 61 -5.51 -26.54 8.00
CA SER A 61 -4.90 -25.25 8.38
C SER A 61 -4.95 -24.16 7.30
N LEU A 62 -5.75 -24.31 6.24
CA LEU A 62 -5.93 -23.33 5.17
C LEU A 62 -7.40 -22.97 4.98
N TRP A 63 -7.69 -21.69 5.04
CA TRP A 63 -8.99 -21.10 4.73
C TRP A 63 -8.84 -20.03 3.66
N GLY A 64 -9.90 -19.77 2.92
CA GLY A 64 -9.95 -18.75 1.88
C GLY A 64 -11.22 -17.93 1.93
N GLN A 65 -11.12 -16.71 1.39
CA GLN A 65 -12.25 -15.81 1.23
C GLN A 65 -12.02 -14.94 0.00
N GLN A 66 -13.08 -14.75 -0.78
CA GLN A 66 -13.17 -13.74 -1.83
C GLN A 66 -13.86 -12.52 -1.21
N LEU A 67 -13.15 -11.41 -1.11
CA LEU A 67 -13.71 -10.19 -0.54
C LEU A 67 -14.67 -9.56 -1.56
N ASP A 68 -15.96 -9.53 -1.24
CA ASP A 68 -16.97 -8.80 -2.01
C ASP A 68 -17.23 -7.46 -1.32
N ALA A 69 -16.68 -6.43 -1.91
CA ALA A 69 -16.80 -5.09 -1.39
C ALA A 69 -18.21 -4.53 -1.55
N GLN A 70 -18.98 -4.95 -2.57
CA GLN A 70 -20.35 -4.48 -2.77
C GLN A 70 -21.27 -4.97 -1.64
N ALA A 71 -21.17 -6.22 -1.22
CA ALA A 71 -21.94 -6.76 -0.13
C ALA A 71 -21.67 -6.05 1.22
N ARG A 72 -20.48 -5.48 1.40
CA ARG A 72 -20.06 -4.79 2.65
C ARG A 72 -20.28 -3.29 2.65
N MET A 73 -20.50 -2.69 1.49
CA MET A 73 -20.85 -1.27 1.36
C MET A 73 -22.21 -0.95 2.03
N GLU A 74 -23.13 -1.90 2.04
CA GLU A 74 -24.53 -1.67 2.39
C GLU A 74 -24.70 -1.09 3.82
N ASP A 75 -23.94 -1.56 4.80
CA ASP A 75 -24.16 -1.17 6.21
C ASP A 75 -23.54 0.19 6.64
N THR A 76 -22.46 0.63 6.01
CA THR A 76 -21.70 1.80 6.49
C THR A 76 -21.67 2.94 5.47
N TRP A 77 -21.79 2.62 4.20
CA TRP A 77 -21.71 3.58 3.11
C TRP A 77 -23.09 4.13 2.69
N GLU A 78 -24.15 3.40 2.94
CA GLU A 78 -25.51 3.76 2.53
C GLU A 78 -25.90 5.18 2.99
N GLU A 79 -25.62 5.54 4.25
CA GLU A 79 -25.93 6.87 4.79
C GLU A 79 -25.10 7.98 4.12
N ILE A 80 -23.85 7.71 3.81
CA ILE A 80 -22.95 8.65 3.13
C ILE A 80 -23.40 8.80 1.67
N GLN A 81 -23.72 7.70 1.00
CA GLN A 81 -24.21 7.68 -0.38
C GLN A 81 -25.56 8.41 -0.50
N ALA A 82 -26.50 8.14 0.40
CA ALA A 82 -27.78 8.81 0.42
C ALA A 82 -27.63 10.34 0.53
N TRP A 83 -26.74 10.80 1.41
CA TRP A 83 -26.44 12.23 1.52
C TRP A 83 -25.76 12.79 0.28
N LEU A 84 -24.81 12.09 -0.34
CA LEU A 84 -24.18 12.51 -1.60
C LEU A 84 -25.24 12.66 -2.73
N LEU A 85 -26.15 11.71 -2.84
CA LEU A 85 -27.25 11.78 -3.81
C LEU A 85 -28.14 12.99 -3.59
N GLU A 86 -28.40 13.39 -2.34
CA GLU A 86 -29.16 14.62 -2.04
C GLU A 86 -28.38 15.87 -2.48
N VAL A 87 -27.07 15.92 -2.25
CA VAL A 87 -26.20 17.02 -2.67
C VAL A 87 -26.18 17.14 -4.19
N PHE A 88 -26.05 16.02 -4.92
CA PHE A 88 -26.06 16.02 -6.38
C PHE A 88 -27.41 16.46 -6.95
N ARG A 89 -28.55 15.98 -6.39
CA ARG A 89 -29.88 16.44 -6.78
C ARG A 89 -30.07 17.93 -6.54
N TRP A 90 -29.61 18.44 -5.41
CA TRP A 90 -29.63 19.88 -5.13
C TRP A 90 -28.78 20.68 -6.13
N ALA A 91 -27.63 20.15 -6.55
CA ALA A 91 -26.78 20.73 -7.58
C ALA A 91 -27.36 20.64 -9.00
N GLY A 92 -28.54 20.00 -9.18
CA GLY A 92 -29.21 19.89 -10.46
C GLY A 92 -28.67 18.76 -11.35
N VAL A 93 -27.94 17.80 -10.78
CA VAL A 93 -27.44 16.60 -11.49
C VAL A 93 -28.63 15.64 -11.70
N ALA A 94 -28.75 15.05 -12.91
CA ALA A 94 -29.80 14.07 -13.19
C ALA A 94 -29.62 12.81 -12.31
N ALA A 95 -30.74 12.14 -11.98
CA ALA A 95 -30.74 11.03 -11.01
C ALA A 95 -29.76 9.89 -11.39
N ILE A 96 -29.69 9.51 -12.67
CA ILE A 96 -28.79 8.47 -13.18
C ILE A 96 -27.33 8.91 -13.04
N GLU A 97 -27.02 10.15 -13.43
CA GLU A 97 -25.66 10.70 -13.29
C GLU A 97 -25.25 10.85 -11.82
N ALA A 98 -26.20 11.18 -10.93
CA ALA A 98 -25.97 11.27 -9.51
C ALA A 98 -25.64 9.90 -8.90
N GLU A 99 -26.32 8.83 -9.32
CA GLU A 99 -26.01 7.46 -8.90
C GLU A 99 -24.61 7.04 -9.36
N GLU A 100 -24.24 7.29 -10.63
CA GLU A 100 -22.89 7.02 -11.14
C GLU A 100 -21.81 7.80 -10.38
N LEU A 101 -22.05 9.08 -10.08
CA LEU A 101 -21.12 9.93 -9.33
C LEU A 101 -21.03 9.60 -7.83
N SER A 102 -22.04 8.91 -7.29
CA SER A 102 -22.03 8.47 -5.88
C SER A 102 -21.19 7.20 -5.65
N VAL A 103 -20.81 6.50 -6.72
CA VAL A 103 -19.85 5.39 -6.66
C VAL A 103 -18.44 5.98 -6.58
N VAL A 104 -17.84 5.91 -5.40
CA VAL A 104 -16.45 6.37 -5.20
C VAL A 104 -15.50 5.25 -5.61
N PRO A 105 -14.72 5.43 -6.69
CA PRO A 105 -13.76 4.43 -7.10
C PRO A 105 -12.73 4.16 -5.99
N GLY A 106 -12.48 2.91 -5.67
CA GLY A 106 -11.50 2.51 -4.66
C GLY A 106 -12.09 2.24 -3.28
N LEU A 107 -13.40 2.31 -3.10
CA LEU A 107 -14.05 1.89 -1.85
C LEU A 107 -13.91 0.39 -1.59
N ASP A 108 -13.99 -0.39 -2.66
CA ASP A 108 -13.85 -1.85 -2.61
C ASP A 108 -12.51 -2.24 -1.98
N GLU A 109 -11.47 -1.56 -2.40
CA GLU A 109 -10.12 -1.77 -1.88
C GLU A 109 -10.00 -1.32 -0.42
N ILE A 110 -10.73 -0.29 -0.01
CA ILE A 110 -10.72 0.20 1.37
C ILE A 110 -11.34 -0.85 2.31
N PHE A 111 -12.46 -1.44 1.94
CA PHE A 111 -13.09 -2.48 2.73
C PHE A 111 -12.20 -3.71 2.85
N ALA A 112 -11.55 -4.11 1.73
CA ALA A 112 -10.58 -5.20 1.75
C ALA A 112 -9.42 -4.95 2.73
N LEU A 113 -8.89 -3.72 2.80
CA LEU A 113 -7.85 -3.36 3.77
C LEU A 113 -8.34 -3.44 5.22
N SER A 114 -9.56 -2.99 5.48
CA SER A 114 -10.18 -3.06 6.81
C SER A 114 -10.29 -4.52 7.28
N ASP A 115 -10.67 -5.41 6.37
CA ASP A 115 -10.77 -6.84 6.68
C ASP A 115 -9.42 -7.48 6.96
N ILE A 116 -8.40 -7.17 6.17
CA ILE A 116 -7.02 -7.62 6.42
C ILE A 116 -6.59 -7.24 7.84
N LYS A 117 -6.89 -5.99 8.27
CA LYS A 117 -6.63 -5.55 9.64
C LYS A 117 -7.45 -6.35 10.66
N GLY A 118 -8.73 -6.57 10.40
CA GLY A 118 -9.60 -7.38 11.27
C GLY A 118 -9.03 -8.78 11.49
N TYR A 119 -8.62 -9.46 10.42
CA TYR A 119 -7.97 -10.78 10.53
C TYR A 119 -6.63 -10.70 11.24
N ALA A 120 -5.87 -9.64 11.00
CA ALA A 120 -4.59 -9.43 11.65
C ALA A 120 -4.71 -9.24 13.17
N ASP A 121 -5.78 -8.61 13.63
CA ASP A 121 -6.00 -8.28 15.05
C ASP A 121 -6.79 -9.37 15.79
N SER A 122 -7.48 -10.28 15.08
CA SER A 122 -8.30 -11.35 15.68
C SER A 122 -7.48 -12.35 16.53
N GLY A 123 -6.19 -12.53 16.23
CA GLY A 123 -5.34 -13.53 16.87
C GLY A 123 -5.66 -14.99 16.45
N GLU A 124 -6.59 -15.18 15.51
CA GLU A 124 -6.99 -16.50 15.01
C GLU A 124 -5.99 -17.05 14.00
N TRP A 125 -5.26 -16.20 13.31
CA TRP A 125 -4.38 -16.52 12.19
C TRP A 125 -2.92 -16.31 12.51
N ASP A 126 -2.08 -17.22 12.04
CA ASP A 126 -0.63 -17.08 12.08
C ASP A 126 -0.11 -16.37 10.83
N VAL A 127 -0.79 -16.58 9.67
CA VAL A 127 -0.47 -15.96 8.38
C VAL A 127 -1.74 -15.51 7.67
N VAL A 128 -1.72 -14.29 7.16
CA VAL A 128 -2.71 -13.73 6.23
C VAL A 128 -2.02 -13.51 4.88
N VAL A 129 -2.46 -14.22 3.85
CA VAL A 129 -1.96 -14.05 2.48
C VAL A 129 -2.99 -13.28 1.68
N VAL A 130 -2.57 -12.26 0.96
CA VAL A 130 -3.45 -11.40 0.17
C VAL A 130 -3.06 -11.44 -1.30
N ASP A 131 -3.96 -11.93 -2.12
CA ASP A 131 -3.90 -11.81 -3.57
C ASP A 131 -4.47 -10.44 -3.96
N CYS A 132 -3.57 -9.50 -4.27
CA CYS A 132 -3.95 -8.13 -4.58
C CYS A 132 -4.38 -8.00 -6.05
N ALA A 133 -5.34 -7.09 -6.29
CA ALA A 133 -5.69 -6.62 -7.63
C ALA A 133 -4.45 -6.11 -8.42
N PRO A 134 -4.55 -5.84 -9.73
CA PRO A 134 -3.43 -5.34 -10.53
C PRO A 134 -2.79 -4.07 -9.96
N THR A 135 -1.52 -3.87 -10.25
CA THR A 135 -0.59 -2.91 -9.64
C THR A 135 -1.13 -1.50 -9.39
N ALA A 136 -1.88 -0.92 -10.35
CA ALA A 136 -2.36 0.46 -10.23
C ALA A 136 -3.43 0.59 -9.14
N GLU A 137 -4.31 -0.39 -9.01
CA GLU A 137 -5.34 -0.46 -7.98
C GLU A 137 -4.71 -0.71 -6.62
N THR A 138 -3.80 -1.67 -6.51
CA THR A 138 -3.05 -1.93 -5.27
C THR A 138 -2.33 -0.68 -4.76
N LEU A 139 -1.68 0.11 -5.63
CA LEU A 139 -1.00 1.35 -5.21
C LEU A 139 -1.97 2.43 -4.74
N ARG A 140 -3.14 2.54 -5.37
CA ARG A 140 -4.21 3.43 -4.89
C ARG A 140 -4.69 3.01 -3.51
N LEU A 141 -5.00 1.74 -3.35
CA LEU A 141 -5.41 1.10 -2.11
C LEU A 141 -4.41 1.40 -0.99
N LEU A 142 -3.13 1.18 -1.22
CA LEU A 142 -2.09 1.39 -0.21
C LEU A 142 -1.83 2.87 0.11
N SER A 143 -2.21 3.81 -0.76
CA SER A 143 -2.09 5.26 -0.50
C SER A 143 -3.30 5.87 0.23
N LEU A 144 -4.44 5.17 0.24
CA LEU A 144 -5.69 5.67 0.80
C LEU A 144 -5.63 5.98 2.30
N PRO A 145 -5.02 5.17 3.18
CA PRO A 145 -4.96 5.48 4.60
C PRO A 145 -4.28 6.83 4.88
N ASP A 146 -3.25 7.21 4.12
CA ASP A 146 -2.58 8.51 4.28
C ASP A 146 -3.50 9.67 3.87
N ILE A 147 -4.26 9.52 2.78
CA ILE A 147 -5.19 10.52 2.27
C ILE A 147 -6.36 10.71 3.25
N MET A 148 -6.93 9.61 3.74
CA MET A 148 -8.03 9.63 4.68
C MET A 148 -7.64 10.24 6.02
N ARG A 149 -6.47 9.90 6.56
CA ARG A 149 -5.93 10.49 7.79
C ARG A 149 -5.79 12.00 7.63
N TRP A 150 -5.17 12.48 6.55
CA TRP A 150 -5.04 13.91 6.29
C TRP A 150 -6.39 14.61 6.26
N TYR A 151 -7.40 14.00 5.62
CA TYR A 151 -8.76 14.54 5.55
C TYR A 151 -9.40 14.61 6.94
N MET A 152 -9.35 13.53 7.71
CA MET A 152 -9.95 13.45 9.05
C MET A 152 -9.27 14.39 10.04
N ASP A 153 -7.96 14.55 9.97
CA ASP A 153 -7.22 15.42 10.89
C ASP A 153 -7.40 16.91 10.58
N ARG A 154 -7.51 17.28 9.30
CA ARG A 154 -7.48 18.68 8.90
C ARG A 154 -8.81 19.24 8.41
N VAL A 155 -9.57 18.46 7.65
CA VAL A 155 -10.80 18.93 7.01
C VAL A 155 -12.02 18.61 7.86
N PHE A 156 -12.10 17.40 8.38
CA PHE A 156 -13.27 16.92 9.12
C PHE A 156 -13.58 17.73 10.39
N PRO A 157 -12.64 18.10 11.29
CA PRO A 157 -12.94 18.92 12.46
C PRO A 157 -13.41 20.31 12.09
N MET A 158 -12.90 20.88 10.97
CA MET A 158 -13.30 22.18 10.48
C MET A 158 -14.73 22.12 9.92
N SER A 159 -15.05 21.13 9.08
CA SER A 159 -16.39 20.94 8.51
C SER A 159 -17.45 20.72 9.59
N ARG A 160 -17.14 19.92 10.63
CA ARG A 160 -18.05 19.68 11.76
C ARG A 160 -18.30 20.92 12.60
N LYS A 161 -17.29 21.78 12.82
CA LYS A 161 -17.45 23.07 13.52
C LYS A 161 -18.25 24.06 12.68
N VAL A 162 -17.95 24.18 11.39
CA VAL A 162 -18.66 25.03 10.45
C VAL A 162 -20.13 24.59 10.36
N ASN A 163 -20.38 23.28 10.26
CA ASN A 163 -21.72 22.74 10.18
C ASN A 163 -22.56 23.10 11.41
N LYS A 164 -22.04 22.97 12.64
CA LYS A 164 -22.75 23.34 13.87
C LYS A 164 -23.10 24.83 13.96
N VAL A 165 -22.28 25.70 13.37
CA VAL A 165 -22.46 27.16 13.44
C VAL A 165 -23.28 27.71 12.26
N VAL A 166 -23.10 27.15 11.07
CA VAL A 166 -23.60 27.68 9.79
C VAL A 166 -24.87 26.96 9.33
N SER A 167 -25.03 25.68 9.68
CA SER A 167 -26.20 24.88 9.31
C SER A 167 -27.54 25.49 9.69
N PRO A 168 -27.76 26.07 10.91
CA PRO A 168 -29.02 26.68 11.27
C PRO A 168 -29.34 27.92 10.44
N LEU A 169 -28.33 28.58 9.87
CA LEU A 169 -28.48 29.83 9.11
C LEU A 169 -28.60 29.59 7.60
N LEU A 170 -27.77 28.74 7.01
CA LEU A 170 -27.72 28.51 5.56
C LEU A 170 -28.68 27.42 5.08
N GLY A 171 -28.94 26.38 5.85
CA GLY A 171 -29.85 25.30 5.49
C GLY A 171 -31.29 25.80 5.27
N ARG A 172 -31.70 26.88 5.97
CA ARG A 172 -33.01 27.52 5.79
C ARG A 172 -33.09 28.52 4.65
N VAL A 173 -31.94 29.06 4.18
CA VAL A 173 -31.92 30.13 3.19
C VAL A 173 -31.56 29.64 1.79
N ALA A 174 -30.75 28.60 1.65
CA ALA A 174 -30.26 28.11 0.37
C ALA A 174 -30.72 26.69 -0.01
N GLY A 175 -31.46 25.97 0.85
CA GLY A 175 -31.90 24.60 0.60
C GLY A 175 -30.77 23.59 0.39
N LEU A 176 -29.53 23.93 0.84
CA LEU A 176 -28.35 23.07 0.72
C LEU A 176 -28.52 21.86 1.65
N PRO A 177 -28.41 20.61 1.16
CA PRO A 177 -28.38 19.43 2.03
C PRO A 177 -27.16 19.45 2.92
N VAL A 178 -27.36 19.67 4.19
CA VAL A 178 -26.28 19.70 5.18
C VAL A 178 -26.17 18.32 5.80
N PRO A 179 -24.94 17.70 5.86
CA PRO A 179 -24.80 16.38 6.43
C PRO A 179 -25.25 16.35 7.89
N GLY A 180 -26.16 15.43 8.22
CA GLY A 180 -26.62 15.19 9.58
C GLY A 180 -25.56 14.55 10.47
N ASP A 181 -25.82 14.47 11.79
CA ASP A 181 -24.92 13.78 12.72
C ASP A 181 -24.75 12.28 12.37
N GLU A 182 -25.72 11.67 11.69
CA GLU A 182 -25.68 10.29 11.19
C GLU A 182 -24.58 10.11 10.14
N VAL A 183 -24.53 10.97 9.13
CA VAL A 183 -23.49 10.96 8.07
C VAL A 183 -22.09 11.16 8.68
N PHE A 184 -21.97 12.09 9.63
CA PHE A 184 -20.69 12.25 10.35
C PHE A 184 -20.34 11.03 11.21
N GLY A 185 -21.33 10.37 11.79
CA GLY A 185 -21.16 9.12 12.53
C GLY A 185 -20.65 7.99 11.64
N SER A 186 -21.24 7.82 10.47
CA SER A 186 -20.83 6.80 9.48
C SER A 186 -19.46 7.07 8.92
N ALA A 187 -19.14 8.31 8.57
CA ALA A 187 -17.80 8.70 8.15
C ALA A 187 -16.75 8.45 9.24
N SER A 188 -17.09 8.69 10.52
CA SER A 188 -16.19 8.38 11.63
C SER A 188 -16.00 6.89 11.81
N ARG A 189 -17.08 6.09 11.80
CA ARG A 189 -17.00 4.61 11.88
C ARG A 189 -16.16 4.01 10.74
N PHE A 190 -16.35 4.54 9.54
CA PHE A 190 -15.56 4.14 8.38
C PHE A 190 -14.07 4.45 8.56
N TYR A 191 -13.75 5.64 9.04
CA TYR A 191 -12.37 6.01 9.35
C TYR A 191 -11.78 5.14 10.47
N ASP A 192 -12.53 4.89 11.54
CA ASP A 192 -12.09 4.09 12.68
C ASP A 192 -11.73 2.64 12.26
N ARG A 193 -12.42 2.10 11.25
CA ARG A 193 -12.06 0.79 10.65
C ARG A 193 -10.73 0.82 9.91
N LEU A 194 -10.39 1.96 9.29
CA LEU A 194 -9.13 2.14 8.57
C LEU A 194 -7.98 2.57 9.48
N ASP A 195 -8.30 3.06 10.67
CA ASP A 195 -7.27 3.44 11.63
C ASP A 195 -6.43 2.22 12.01
N GLY A 196 -5.11 2.39 11.97
CA GLY A 196 -4.15 1.32 12.19
C GLY A 196 -3.89 0.38 10.99
N VAL A 197 -4.65 0.47 9.88
CA VAL A 197 -4.33 -0.31 8.66
C VAL A 197 -2.96 0.07 8.13
N ARG A 198 -2.67 1.36 8.09
CA ARG A 198 -1.36 1.84 7.63
C ARG A 198 -0.23 1.34 8.51
N GLU A 199 -0.41 1.41 9.82
CA GLU A 199 0.56 0.92 10.80
C GLU A 199 0.83 -0.58 10.59
N LEU A 200 -0.20 -1.38 10.37
CA LEU A 200 -0.06 -2.80 10.05
C LEU A 200 0.73 -3.02 8.76
N LEU A 201 0.36 -2.32 7.69
CA LEU A 201 0.94 -2.53 6.36
C LEU A 201 2.36 -1.99 6.23
N THR A 202 2.74 -0.99 7.02
CA THR A 202 4.11 -0.44 7.07
C THR A 202 4.97 -1.05 8.16
N ASP A 203 4.40 -1.89 9.04
CA ASP A 203 5.17 -2.65 10.02
C ASP A 203 5.94 -3.76 9.31
N SER A 204 7.19 -3.50 9.06
CA SER A 204 8.09 -4.40 8.36
C SER A 204 8.35 -5.73 9.09
N SER A 205 8.07 -5.80 10.39
CA SER A 205 8.14 -7.07 11.14
C SER A 205 6.95 -7.99 10.86
N ARG A 206 5.81 -7.40 10.51
CA ARG A 206 4.54 -8.12 10.30
C ARG A 206 4.17 -8.27 8.83
N THR A 207 4.42 -7.26 8.00
CA THR A 207 3.95 -7.20 6.61
C THR A 207 5.11 -7.21 5.62
N SER A 208 4.95 -7.98 4.56
CA SER A 208 5.84 -8.01 3.39
C SER A 208 5.03 -8.01 2.11
N VAL A 209 5.57 -7.35 1.09
CA VAL A 209 5.05 -7.39 -0.28
C VAL A 209 5.96 -8.26 -1.13
N ARG A 210 5.40 -9.13 -1.95
CA ARG A 210 6.11 -9.95 -2.96
C ARG A 210 5.66 -9.56 -4.34
N LEU A 211 6.60 -9.16 -5.16
CA LEU A 211 6.35 -8.77 -6.54
C LEU A 211 6.40 -9.99 -7.45
N VAL A 212 5.33 -10.25 -8.19
CA VAL A 212 5.29 -11.32 -9.19
C VAL A 212 5.53 -10.70 -10.57
N VAL A 213 6.53 -11.22 -11.30
CA VAL A 213 6.97 -10.72 -12.59
C VAL A 213 7.20 -11.86 -13.58
N ASN A 214 6.87 -11.66 -14.84
CA ASN A 214 7.31 -12.53 -15.92
C ASN A 214 8.56 -11.94 -16.57
N PRO A 215 9.43 -12.75 -17.18
CA PRO A 215 10.66 -12.29 -17.85
C PRO A 215 10.33 -11.61 -19.20
N GLU A 216 9.54 -10.53 -19.13
CA GLU A 216 9.10 -9.74 -20.26
C GLU A 216 9.40 -8.25 -20.03
N ARG A 217 9.91 -7.56 -21.06
CA ARG A 217 10.39 -6.18 -20.97
C ARG A 217 9.39 -5.22 -20.30
N LEU A 218 8.12 -5.26 -20.71
CA LEU A 218 7.10 -4.36 -20.18
C LEU A 218 6.70 -4.70 -18.74
N VAL A 219 6.67 -5.99 -18.42
CA VAL A 219 6.35 -6.46 -17.06
C VAL A 219 7.45 -6.06 -16.09
N VAL A 220 8.72 -6.26 -16.47
CA VAL A 220 9.88 -5.87 -15.65
C VAL A 220 9.91 -4.36 -15.42
N ALA A 221 9.65 -3.55 -16.47
CA ALA A 221 9.60 -2.10 -16.34
C ALA A 221 8.49 -1.63 -15.39
N GLU A 222 7.31 -2.28 -15.44
CA GLU A 222 6.21 -2.00 -14.52
C GLU A 222 6.54 -2.41 -13.09
N ALA A 223 7.13 -3.59 -12.90
CA ALA A 223 7.54 -4.07 -11.58
C ALA A 223 8.59 -3.13 -10.92
N ARG A 224 9.52 -2.58 -11.68
CA ARG A 224 10.48 -1.57 -11.18
C ARG A 224 9.79 -0.32 -10.66
N ARG A 225 8.85 0.22 -11.43
CA ARG A 225 8.04 1.38 -10.98
C ARG A 225 7.23 1.04 -9.74
N THR A 226 6.62 -0.13 -9.71
CA THR A 226 5.86 -0.60 -8.54
C THR A 226 6.72 -0.68 -7.30
N TYR A 227 7.92 -1.23 -7.41
CA TYR A 227 8.85 -1.30 -6.28
C TYR A 227 9.20 0.10 -5.76
N THR A 228 9.52 1.04 -6.65
CA THR A 228 9.77 2.44 -6.27
C THR A 228 8.58 3.04 -5.49
N TYR A 229 7.36 2.81 -5.94
CA TYR A 229 6.18 3.38 -5.31
C TYR A 229 5.83 2.70 -3.98
N LEU A 230 5.96 1.37 -3.90
CA LEU A 230 5.80 0.66 -2.63
C LEU A 230 6.79 1.19 -1.58
N SER A 231 8.05 1.34 -1.96
CA SER A 231 9.09 1.93 -1.10
C SER A 231 8.76 3.38 -0.73
N LEU A 232 8.28 4.20 -1.70
CA LEU A 232 7.85 5.57 -1.44
C LEU A 232 6.78 5.63 -0.34
N PHE A 233 5.82 4.70 -0.33
CA PHE A 233 4.78 4.63 0.71
C PHE A 233 5.23 3.90 1.98
N GLY A 234 6.44 3.36 2.02
CA GLY A 234 7.03 2.71 3.19
C GLY A 234 6.70 1.22 3.32
N TYR A 235 6.24 0.58 2.24
CA TYR A 235 5.95 -0.85 2.22
C TYR A 235 7.20 -1.65 1.92
N ARG A 236 7.48 -2.66 2.74
CA ARG A 236 8.62 -3.56 2.51
C ARG A 236 8.31 -4.53 1.39
N VAL A 237 9.10 -4.48 0.32
CA VAL A 237 9.21 -5.58 -0.63
C VAL A 237 10.29 -6.53 -0.13
N ASP A 238 9.98 -7.80 0.09
CA ASP A 238 10.92 -8.77 0.65
C ASP A 238 11.38 -9.85 -0.35
N ALA A 239 10.71 -9.97 -1.49
CA ALA A 239 11.11 -10.87 -2.57
C ALA A 239 10.48 -10.48 -3.91
N VAL A 240 11.10 -10.94 -4.98
CA VAL A 240 10.52 -10.94 -6.33
C VAL A 240 10.35 -12.38 -6.80
N VAL A 241 9.18 -12.72 -7.32
CA VAL A 241 8.90 -14.02 -7.92
C VAL A 241 9.00 -13.88 -9.44
N ALA A 242 10.07 -14.39 -10.03
CA ALA A 242 10.23 -14.51 -11.47
C ALA A 242 9.45 -15.75 -11.94
N ASN A 243 8.24 -15.52 -12.45
CA ASN A 243 7.30 -16.58 -12.79
C ASN A 243 7.27 -16.87 -14.29
N ARG A 244 6.77 -18.05 -14.65
CA ARG A 244 6.64 -18.55 -16.04
C ARG A 244 7.97 -18.58 -16.79
N LEU A 245 9.05 -18.94 -16.12
CA LEU A 245 10.33 -19.19 -16.76
C LEU A 245 10.19 -20.45 -17.65
N LEU A 246 10.68 -20.37 -18.87
CA LEU A 246 10.65 -21.54 -19.76
C LEU A 246 11.58 -22.63 -19.23
N PRO A 247 11.07 -23.85 -18.97
CA PRO A 247 11.89 -24.97 -18.49
C PRO A 247 13.01 -25.33 -19.46
N GLU A 248 14.10 -25.86 -18.92
CA GLU A 248 15.20 -26.35 -19.77
C GLU A 248 14.76 -27.50 -20.70
N ALA A 249 13.81 -28.30 -20.27
CA ALA A 249 13.24 -29.40 -21.03
C ALA A 249 12.54 -28.97 -22.34
N VAL A 250 12.19 -27.71 -22.49
CA VAL A 250 11.62 -27.18 -23.74
C VAL A 250 12.76 -27.01 -24.77
N THR A 251 12.85 -27.94 -25.69
CA THR A 251 13.95 -28.00 -26.70
C THR A 251 13.55 -27.63 -28.13
N ASP A 252 12.26 -27.36 -28.35
CA ASP A 252 11.76 -26.96 -29.65
C ASP A 252 12.50 -25.69 -30.17
N PRO A 253 12.95 -25.66 -31.42
CA PRO A 253 13.72 -24.55 -32.00
C PRO A 253 12.98 -23.22 -31.95
N TRP A 254 11.65 -23.21 -32.04
CA TRP A 254 10.85 -21.99 -31.98
C TRP A 254 10.97 -21.30 -30.63
N PHE A 255 11.10 -22.07 -29.54
CA PHE A 255 11.25 -21.52 -28.20
C PHE A 255 12.69 -21.12 -27.84
N GLN A 256 13.68 -21.45 -28.63
CA GLN A 256 15.09 -21.13 -28.27
C GLN A 256 15.34 -19.61 -28.21
N GLU A 257 14.75 -18.85 -29.12
CA GLU A 257 14.86 -17.39 -29.08
C GLU A 257 14.17 -16.80 -27.86
N TRP A 258 13.00 -17.34 -27.47
CA TRP A 258 12.30 -16.96 -26.24
C TRP A 258 13.11 -17.30 -24.98
N LYS A 259 13.73 -18.47 -24.92
CA LYS A 259 14.60 -18.87 -23.81
C LYS A 259 15.78 -17.90 -23.64
N ALA A 260 16.43 -17.52 -24.75
CA ALA A 260 17.51 -16.56 -24.71
C ALA A 260 17.03 -15.19 -24.18
N ARG A 261 15.89 -14.68 -24.65
CA ARG A 261 15.30 -13.43 -24.14
C ARG A 261 14.89 -13.53 -22.69
N HIS A 262 14.29 -14.66 -22.26
CA HIS A 262 13.95 -14.89 -20.86
C HIS A 262 15.20 -14.87 -19.96
N ALA A 263 16.32 -15.46 -20.41
CA ALA A 263 17.57 -15.42 -19.68
C ALA A 263 18.13 -14.00 -19.54
N GLU A 264 18.10 -13.19 -20.61
CA GLU A 264 18.48 -11.77 -20.57
C GLU A 264 17.60 -10.97 -19.58
N HIS A 265 16.28 -11.17 -19.64
CA HIS A 265 15.36 -10.49 -18.73
C HIS A 265 15.50 -10.98 -17.29
N LEU A 266 15.77 -12.26 -17.07
CA LEU A 266 16.02 -12.81 -15.74
C LEU A 266 17.28 -12.19 -15.13
N THR A 267 18.37 -12.10 -15.90
CA THR A 267 19.58 -11.36 -15.46
C THR A 267 19.25 -9.91 -15.11
N SER A 268 18.46 -9.24 -15.96
CA SER A 268 18.01 -7.86 -15.69
C SER A 268 17.11 -7.73 -14.45
N ILE A 269 16.35 -8.77 -14.10
CA ILE A 269 15.58 -8.84 -12.85
C ILE A 269 16.54 -9.01 -11.67
N GLU A 270 17.47 -9.97 -11.75
CA GLU A 270 18.42 -10.26 -10.68
C GLU A 270 19.31 -9.07 -10.34
N ASP A 271 19.90 -8.45 -11.35
CA ASP A 271 20.76 -7.28 -11.17
C ASP A 271 19.95 -6.05 -10.68
N GLY A 272 18.76 -5.85 -11.25
CA GLY A 272 17.96 -4.66 -10.98
C GLY A 272 17.26 -4.69 -9.63
N PHE A 273 16.82 -5.84 -9.16
CA PHE A 273 16.14 -5.97 -7.88
C PHE A 273 17.07 -6.38 -6.72
N ALA A 274 18.37 -6.55 -6.98
CA ALA A 274 19.32 -6.77 -5.90
C ALA A 274 19.22 -5.66 -4.84
N PRO A 275 19.26 -5.96 -3.52
CA PRO A 275 19.61 -7.26 -2.91
C PRO A 275 18.40 -8.17 -2.60
N LEU A 276 17.23 -7.93 -3.19
CA LEU A 276 16.07 -8.77 -2.96
C LEU A 276 16.29 -10.20 -3.48
N PRO A 277 15.88 -11.24 -2.75
CA PRO A 277 15.90 -12.60 -3.25
C PRO A 277 14.93 -12.77 -4.42
N ILE A 278 15.37 -13.43 -5.48
CA ILE A 278 14.56 -13.78 -6.64
C ILE A 278 14.13 -15.24 -6.49
N LEU A 279 12.85 -15.46 -6.29
CA LEU A 279 12.23 -16.78 -6.30
C LEU A 279 11.89 -17.13 -7.75
N ARG A 280 12.42 -18.24 -8.24
CA ARG A 280 12.24 -18.66 -9.63
C ARG A 280 11.16 -19.71 -9.75
N ALA A 281 10.19 -19.50 -10.62
CA ALA A 281 9.12 -20.43 -10.91
C ALA A 281 9.04 -20.73 -12.40
N GLU A 282 9.16 -21.98 -12.77
CA GLU A 282 9.04 -22.41 -14.16
C GLU A 282 7.56 -22.45 -14.60
N LEU A 283 7.36 -22.29 -15.91
CA LEU A 283 6.08 -22.52 -16.53
C LEU A 283 5.71 -24.00 -16.39
N ALA A 284 4.61 -24.26 -15.69
CA ALA A 284 4.12 -25.61 -15.54
C ALA A 284 3.67 -26.22 -16.89
N ALA A 285 3.79 -27.52 -17.00
CA ALA A 285 3.36 -28.24 -18.20
C ALA A 285 1.84 -28.33 -18.34
N ASP A 286 1.10 -28.09 -17.25
CA ASP A 286 -0.35 -28.12 -17.17
C ASP A 286 -0.85 -26.98 -16.30
N GLU A 287 -2.17 -26.78 -16.24
CA GLU A 287 -2.80 -25.77 -15.41
C GLU A 287 -2.59 -26.07 -13.92
N LEU A 288 -2.25 -25.02 -13.17
CA LEU A 288 -2.04 -25.11 -11.72
C LEU A 288 -3.37 -24.88 -10.98
N VAL A 289 -4.27 -25.86 -11.11
CA VAL A 289 -5.62 -25.82 -10.50
C VAL A 289 -5.76 -26.92 -9.45
N GLY A 290 -6.28 -26.55 -8.28
CA GLY A 290 -6.48 -27.42 -7.13
C GLY A 290 -5.25 -27.57 -6.24
N VAL A 291 -5.48 -28.12 -5.05
CA VAL A 291 -4.48 -28.21 -3.96
C VAL A 291 -3.21 -28.98 -4.35
N GLY A 292 -3.33 -30.05 -5.14
CA GLY A 292 -2.19 -30.89 -5.53
C GLY A 292 -1.16 -30.15 -6.38
N PRO A 293 -1.54 -29.63 -7.57
CA PRO A 293 -0.63 -28.85 -8.43
C PRO A 293 -0.05 -27.61 -7.74
N LEU A 294 -0.87 -26.88 -6.95
CA LEU A 294 -0.41 -25.71 -6.19
C LEU A 294 0.64 -26.07 -5.13
N ARG A 295 0.50 -27.24 -4.47
CA ARG A 295 1.49 -27.73 -3.49
C ARG A 295 2.83 -28.01 -4.17
N SER A 296 2.82 -28.74 -5.28
CA SER A 296 4.04 -29.03 -6.03
C SER A 296 4.72 -27.74 -6.53
N PHE A 297 3.95 -26.77 -7.01
CA PHE A 297 4.47 -25.48 -7.40
C PHE A 297 5.11 -24.74 -6.20
N ALA A 298 4.46 -24.72 -5.04
CA ALA A 298 4.98 -24.10 -3.84
C ALA A 298 6.27 -24.75 -3.32
N GLU A 299 6.37 -26.07 -3.37
CA GLU A 299 7.58 -26.83 -3.02
C GLU A 299 8.76 -26.43 -3.89
N HIS A 300 8.57 -26.30 -5.21
CA HIS A 300 9.60 -25.85 -6.12
C HIS A 300 9.97 -24.38 -5.90
N LEU A 301 8.97 -23.52 -5.66
CA LEU A 301 9.19 -22.08 -5.47
C LEU A 301 9.99 -21.76 -4.21
N TYR A 302 9.68 -22.42 -3.10
CA TYR A 302 10.29 -22.12 -1.80
C TYR A 302 11.43 -23.06 -1.44
N GLY A 303 11.42 -24.33 -1.91
CA GLY A 303 12.35 -25.34 -1.45
C GLY A 303 12.29 -25.49 0.08
N ASP A 304 13.45 -25.32 0.72
CA ASP A 304 13.59 -25.37 2.19
C ASP A 304 13.32 -24.02 2.89
N ARG A 305 13.01 -22.96 2.14
CA ARG A 305 12.72 -21.64 2.73
C ARG A 305 11.37 -21.64 3.42
N ASP A 306 11.31 -21.00 4.59
CA ASP A 306 10.04 -20.70 5.25
C ASP A 306 9.27 -19.63 4.44
N PRO A 307 8.08 -19.95 3.90
CA PRO A 307 7.29 -19.01 3.11
C PRO A 307 6.76 -17.83 3.94
N ALA A 308 6.62 -17.98 5.26
CA ALA A 308 6.14 -16.95 6.15
C ALA A 308 7.27 -16.03 6.67
N ALA A 309 8.54 -16.39 6.48
CA ALA A 309 9.67 -15.59 6.92
C ALA A 309 9.75 -14.24 6.20
N VAL A 310 10.42 -13.28 6.83
CA VAL A 310 10.89 -12.07 6.15
C VAL A 310 12.10 -12.46 5.30
N LEU A 311 11.94 -12.47 3.98
CA LEU A 311 12.97 -12.94 3.05
C LEU A 311 14.09 -11.90 2.84
N HIS A 312 13.78 -10.62 3.01
CA HIS A 312 14.75 -9.52 2.98
C HIS A 312 14.47 -8.52 4.13
N PRO A 313 15.43 -8.26 5.02
CA PRO A 313 15.21 -7.43 6.21
C PRO A 313 15.33 -5.92 5.98
N GLY A 314 15.50 -5.44 4.73
CA GLY A 314 15.60 -4.01 4.40
C GLY A 314 14.38 -3.21 4.90
N GLU A 315 14.61 -2.00 5.38
CA GLU A 315 13.55 -1.06 5.78
C GLU A 315 13.50 0.10 4.81
N PRO A 316 12.35 0.33 4.12
CA PRO A 316 12.26 1.37 3.11
C PRO A 316 12.50 2.78 3.66
N LEU A 317 12.12 3.02 4.92
CA LEU A 317 12.24 4.32 5.57
C LEU A 317 12.95 4.18 6.92
N GLN A 318 14.02 4.94 7.12
CA GLN A 318 14.76 4.97 8.37
C GLN A 318 15.07 6.41 8.78
N VAL A 319 15.13 6.66 10.08
CA VAL A 319 15.61 7.90 10.67
C VAL A 319 16.69 7.57 11.68
N VAL A 320 17.89 8.07 11.44
CA VAL A 320 19.06 7.81 12.30
C VAL A 320 19.69 9.13 12.78
N GLU A 321 20.24 9.12 13.98
CA GLU A 321 21.07 10.21 14.46
C GLU A 321 22.43 10.20 13.73
N LYS A 322 22.86 11.39 13.27
CA LYS A 322 24.12 11.55 12.56
C LYS A 322 24.84 12.80 13.05
N GLY A 323 25.85 12.62 13.88
CA GLY A 323 26.52 13.74 14.53
C GLY A 323 25.57 14.49 15.47
N THR A 324 25.43 15.81 15.27
CA THR A 324 24.48 16.64 16.03
C THR A 324 23.07 16.68 15.41
N GLY A 325 22.89 16.14 14.22
CA GLY A 325 21.65 16.17 13.45
C GLY A 325 21.02 14.79 13.27
N TYR A 326 20.13 14.70 12.29
CA TYR A 326 19.47 13.48 11.88
C TYR A 326 19.54 13.30 10.37
N GLU A 327 19.57 12.06 9.93
CA GLU A 327 19.43 11.69 8.53
C GLU A 327 18.18 10.81 8.37
N LEU A 328 17.27 11.23 7.51
CA LEU A 328 16.16 10.42 7.03
C LEU A 328 16.60 9.79 5.72
N THR A 329 16.53 8.48 5.63
CA THR A 329 16.77 7.71 4.41
C THR A 329 15.48 7.07 3.94
N LEU A 330 15.21 7.17 2.65
CA LEU A 330 14.09 6.50 1.99
C LEU A 330 14.61 5.78 0.76
N GLU A 331 14.38 4.47 0.72
CA GLU A 331 14.69 3.67 -0.46
C GLU A 331 13.71 4.01 -1.59
N LEU A 332 14.23 4.44 -2.71
CA LEU A 332 13.50 4.75 -3.94
C LEU A 332 14.21 4.08 -5.12
N PRO A 333 14.28 2.74 -5.14
CA PRO A 333 14.94 2.02 -6.21
C PRO A 333 14.32 2.40 -7.55
N PHE A 334 15.16 2.57 -8.58
CA PHE A 334 14.78 2.99 -9.94
C PHE A 334 14.15 4.40 -10.05
N ALA A 335 14.10 5.21 -9.00
CA ALA A 335 13.64 6.59 -9.12
C ALA A 335 14.67 7.41 -9.91
N ASP A 336 14.16 8.17 -10.88
CA ASP A 336 14.96 9.15 -11.57
C ASP A 336 15.05 10.45 -10.74
N LYS A 337 16.24 11.04 -10.73
CA LYS A 337 16.47 12.31 -10.02
C LYS A 337 15.65 13.44 -10.62
N ASP A 338 15.41 13.41 -11.92
CA ASP A 338 14.65 14.45 -12.62
C ASP A 338 13.13 14.33 -12.36
N GLU A 339 12.67 13.16 -11.91
CA GLU A 339 11.28 12.92 -11.51
C GLU A 339 11.02 13.15 -10.01
N LEU A 340 12.10 13.43 -9.22
CA LEU A 340 12.01 13.61 -7.78
C LEU A 340 11.81 15.10 -7.43
N GLU A 341 10.68 15.40 -6.82
CA GLU A 341 10.43 16.71 -6.23
C GLU A 341 10.31 16.59 -4.70
N LEU A 342 10.97 17.51 -3.99
CA LEU A 342 10.92 17.56 -2.53
C LEU A 342 10.39 18.92 -2.08
N GLY A 343 9.52 18.90 -1.11
CA GLY A 343 8.97 20.09 -0.47
C GLY A 343 8.79 19.86 1.02
N ARG A 344 8.67 20.94 1.77
CA ARG A 344 8.32 20.87 3.18
C ARG A 344 7.13 21.80 3.46
N ARG A 345 6.20 21.32 4.24
CA ARG A 345 5.08 22.11 4.74
C ARG A 345 4.85 21.76 6.21
N ASP A 346 5.14 22.70 7.09
CA ASP A 346 5.06 22.53 8.54
C ASP A 346 5.84 21.31 9.04
N ASP A 347 5.13 20.31 9.52
CA ASP A 347 5.65 19.05 10.05
C ASP A 347 5.64 17.89 9.03
N GLU A 348 5.37 18.19 7.76
CA GLU A 348 5.33 17.22 6.66
C GLU A 348 6.48 17.42 5.68
N LEU A 349 7.13 16.30 5.28
CA LEU A 349 8.01 16.23 4.12
C LEU A 349 7.20 15.75 2.92
N LEU A 350 7.08 16.59 1.90
CA LEU A 350 6.38 16.28 0.66
C LEU A 350 7.38 15.67 -0.32
N ILE A 351 7.13 14.43 -0.72
CA ILE A 351 7.97 13.70 -1.66
C ILE A 351 7.10 13.34 -2.86
N ARG A 352 7.53 13.72 -4.06
CA ARG A 352 6.91 13.33 -5.32
C ARG A 352 7.91 12.57 -6.17
N VAL A 353 7.48 11.44 -6.72
CA VAL A 353 8.24 10.65 -7.69
C VAL A 353 7.30 10.36 -8.86
N GLY A 354 7.59 10.96 -10.00
CA GLY A 354 6.72 10.86 -11.18
C GLY A 354 5.28 11.33 -10.87
N ALA A 355 4.32 10.45 -11.06
CA ALA A 355 2.89 10.72 -10.81
C ALA A 355 2.46 10.59 -9.35
N HIS A 356 3.28 9.97 -8.49
CA HIS A 356 2.93 9.66 -7.11
C HIS A 356 3.50 10.67 -6.13
N ARG A 357 2.69 11.05 -5.15
CA ARG A 357 3.04 11.99 -4.10
C ARG A 357 2.73 11.38 -2.74
N ARG A 358 3.67 11.55 -1.81
CA ARG A 358 3.52 11.22 -0.39
C ARG A 358 3.76 12.45 0.47
N ALA A 359 2.89 12.68 1.44
CA ALA A 359 3.13 13.58 2.56
C ALA A 359 3.58 12.73 3.76
N LEU A 360 4.87 12.76 4.07
CA LEU A 360 5.45 12.03 5.18
C LEU A 360 5.41 12.92 6.42
N LEU A 361 4.60 12.52 7.41
CA LEU A 361 4.59 13.18 8.71
C LEU A 361 5.95 12.93 9.40
N LEU A 362 6.64 14.00 9.73
CA LEU A 362 7.95 13.90 10.37
C LEU A 362 7.79 13.53 11.84
N PRO A 363 8.62 12.60 12.37
CA PRO A 363 8.70 12.33 13.80
C PRO A 363 8.99 13.61 14.61
N ASP A 364 8.60 13.64 15.87
CA ASP A 364 8.79 14.80 16.76
C ASP A 364 10.24 15.29 16.80
N SER A 365 11.19 14.35 16.68
CA SER A 365 12.62 14.65 16.59
C SER A 365 13.00 15.49 15.38
N LEU A 366 12.22 15.47 14.29
CA LEU A 366 12.50 16.16 13.03
C LEU A 366 11.57 17.34 12.76
N ARG A 367 10.38 17.40 13.35
CA ARG A 367 9.36 18.43 13.06
C ARG A 367 9.87 19.87 13.20
N ARG A 368 10.73 20.11 14.18
CA ARG A 368 11.28 21.46 14.49
C ARG A 368 12.65 21.71 13.91
N ARG A 369 13.18 20.81 13.05
CA ARG A 369 14.51 20.92 12.48
C ARG A 369 14.44 21.34 11.02
N GLU A 370 15.39 22.16 10.60
CA GLU A 370 15.49 22.56 9.20
C GLU A 370 16.15 21.49 8.36
N VAL A 371 15.68 21.34 7.12
CA VAL A 371 16.31 20.49 6.10
C VAL A 371 17.56 21.23 5.62
N ARG A 372 18.75 20.61 5.79
CA ARG A 372 20.03 21.15 5.32
C ARG A 372 20.35 20.75 3.90
N ALA A 373 20.12 19.51 3.59
CA ALA A 373 20.43 18.93 2.28
C ALA A 373 19.52 17.77 1.96
N ALA A 374 19.31 17.53 0.68
CA ALA A 374 18.67 16.33 0.17
C ALA A 374 19.46 15.82 -1.05
N SER A 375 19.60 14.52 -1.18
CA SER A 375 20.25 13.88 -2.31
C SER A 375 19.65 12.52 -2.61
N LEU A 376 19.51 12.20 -3.90
CA LEU A 376 19.19 10.85 -4.37
C LEU A 376 20.47 10.24 -4.96
N ARG A 377 20.92 9.13 -4.38
CA ARG A 377 22.09 8.37 -4.85
C ARG A 377 21.81 6.88 -4.69
N ASP A 378 22.14 6.11 -5.69
CA ASP A 378 22.01 4.66 -5.68
C ASP A 378 20.60 4.19 -5.24
N GLY A 379 19.56 4.85 -5.76
CA GLY A 379 18.17 4.56 -5.39
C GLY A 379 17.79 4.91 -3.95
N THR A 380 18.59 5.68 -3.22
CA THR A 380 18.30 6.09 -1.85
C THR A 380 18.22 7.61 -1.75
N LEU A 381 17.05 8.11 -1.35
CA LEU A 381 16.86 9.49 -0.95
C LEU A 381 17.39 9.68 0.47
N ARG A 382 18.32 10.62 0.65
CA ARG A 382 18.87 11.03 1.96
C ARG A 382 18.50 12.48 2.22
N VAL A 383 17.84 12.74 3.33
CA VAL A 383 17.46 14.09 3.78
C VAL A 383 18.13 14.34 5.11
N THR A 384 19.00 15.33 5.17
CA THR A 384 19.74 15.69 6.38
C THR A 384 19.05 16.86 7.09
N PHE A 385 18.85 16.71 8.39
CA PHE A 385 18.23 17.71 9.25
C PHE A 385 19.25 18.30 10.22
N ALA A 386 19.09 19.60 10.51
CA ALA A 386 19.96 20.34 11.40
C ALA A 386 19.98 19.80 12.85
N GLY A 387 21.10 19.95 13.53
CA GLY A 387 21.24 19.64 14.96
C GLY A 387 20.46 20.60 15.87
N ARG A 388 20.30 20.22 17.14
CA ARG A 388 19.61 21.04 18.15
C ARG A 388 20.33 22.34 18.47
N SER A 389 21.64 22.38 18.27
CA SER A 389 22.54 23.53 18.54
C SER A 389 22.57 24.55 17.40
N ASP A 390 21.93 24.28 16.25
CA ASP A 390 21.97 25.17 15.09
C ASP A 390 20.84 26.21 15.07
N ARG A 391 19.96 26.23 16.05
CA ARG A 391 19.21 27.46 16.37
C ARG A 391 20.18 28.36 17.11
N SER A 392 20.78 29.24 16.36
CA SER A 392 21.72 30.20 16.85
C SER A 392 21.14 30.96 18.04
N ASP A 393 21.92 31.03 19.12
CA ASP A 393 21.81 32.06 20.14
C ASP A 393 21.76 33.48 19.54
N ASP A 394 22.13 33.64 18.27
CA ASP A 394 22.05 34.89 17.48
C ASP A 394 20.62 35.42 17.36
N ASP A 395 19.59 34.60 17.14
CA ASP A 395 18.18 35.06 17.05
C ASP A 395 17.65 35.53 18.43
N VAL A 396 18.16 34.97 19.52
CA VAL A 396 17.81 35.38 20.90
C VAL A 396 18.61 36.62 21.29
N LEU A 397 19.87 36.73 20.85
CA LEU A 397 20.72 37.90 21.07
C LEU A 397 20.28 39.10 20.24
N ASP A 398 19.89 38.89 18.99
CA ASP A 398 19.34 39.98 18.12
C ASP A 398 17.99 40.49 18.62
N ARG A 399 17.09 39.63 19.08
CA ARG A 399 15.81 40.07 19.70
C ARG A 399 16.04 40.76 21.03
N ALA A 400 17.03 40.32 21.80
CA ALA A 400 17.41 40.96 23.07
C ALA A 400 18.13 42.33 22.82
N ALA A 401 18.93 42.43 21.76
CA ALA A 401 19.58 43.67 21.33
C ALA A 401 18.55 44.68 20.81
N ASP A 402 17.61 44.26 19.99
CA ASP A 402 16.52 45.08 19.45
C ASP A 402 15.55 45.54 20.56
N ALA A 403 15.25 44.71 21.54
CA ALA A 403 14.44 45.07 22.71
C ALA A 403 15.17 46.06 23.63
N ARG A 404 16.50 45.98 23.77
CA ARG A 404 17.33 46.99 24.51
C ARG A 404 17.45 48.31 23.75
N ALA A 405 17.57 48.28 22.41
CA ALA A 405 17.57 49.47 21.57
C ALA A 405 16.24 50.23 21.67
N ARG A 406 15.11 49.55 21.65
CA ARG A 406 13.76 50.16 21.79
C ARG A 406 13.48 50.68 23.21
N ARG A 407 14.14 50.16 24.26
CA ARG A 407 14.05 50.73 25.63
C ARG A 407 14.94 51.94 25.86
N ARG A 408 15.98 52.16 25.05
CA ARG A 408 16.82 53.36 25.12
C ARG A 408 16.32 54.54 24.27
N ALA A 409 15.32 54.29 23.42
CA ALA A 409 14.69 55.30 22.57
C ALA A 409 13.35 55.82 23.09
N ARG A 410 12.98 55.43 24.32
CA ARG A 410 11.92 56.02 25.13
C ARG A 410 12.54 56.59 26.41
#